data_0e773b1037487ba2309261900e26c450
#
_entry.id   0e773b1037487ba2309261900e26c450
#
_cell.length_a   1.000
_cell.length_b   1.000
_cell.length_c   1.000
_cell.angle_alpha   90.00
_cell.angle_beta   90.00
_cell.angle_gamma   90.00
#
_symmetry.space_group_name_H-M   'P 1'
#
loop_
_entity.id
_entity.type
_entity.pdbx_description
1 polymer ?
#
loop_
_entity_poly.entity_id
_entity_poly.type
_entity_poly.pdbx_seq_one_letter_code
_entity_poly.pdbx_strand_id
1 'polypeptide(L)'
;PLSIYAKTKLQGEYEALKHVGPVSIIRTAFYGINPFSKKSLLWWIIDNAQNKREMDGWENMYFSPVSANKLVDVIENMFNESLTGIYNVGSVDSCNKFDFVEAVCDGINQPVKINRIITKQNKETLIRPDYSVLSSEKLKGVMTWNTKWCDDLDAYLNNMLPFPEE
;
A
#
# COMPACT_ATOMS: atom_id res chain seq x y z
N PRO A 1 -5.72 18.44 -1.33
CA PRO A 1 -5.48 17.60 -0.14
C PRO A 1 -6.51 17.85 0.96
N LEU A 2 -7.19 16.79 1.44
CA LEU A 2 -8.27 16.89 2.41
C LEU A 2 -7.76 16.96 3.87
N SER A 3 -6.53 16.50 4.12
CA SER A 3 -5.95 16.42 5.47
C SER A 3 -4.64 17.20 5.57
N ILE A 4 -4.20 17.50 6.79
CA ILE A 4 -2.88 18.08 7.07
C ILE A 4 -1.78 17.15 6.55
N TYR A 5 -1.91 15.84 6.75
CA TYR A 5 -0.99 14.86 6.21
C TYR A 5 -0.84 14.99 4.69
N ALA A 6 -1.95 15.02 3.95
CA ALA A 6 -1.89 15.16 2.49
C ALA A 6 -1.29 16.50 2.04
N LYS A 7 -1.53 17.59 2.79
CA LYS A 7 -0.92 18.90 2.52
C LYS A 7 0.60 18.87 2.72
N THR A 8 1.07 18.26 3.82
CA THR A 8 2.51 18.16 4.10
C THR A 8 3.23 17.28 3.08
N LYS A 9 2.58 16.16 2.61
CA LYS A 9 3.14 15.33 1.55
C LYS A 9 3.25 16.10 0.23
N LEU A 10 2.21 16.83 -0.16
CA LEU A 10 2.24 17.66 -1.36
C LEU A 10 3.30 18.77 -1.27
N GLN A 11 3.45 19.41 -0.10
CA GLN A 11 4.51 20.40 0.11
C GLN A 11 5.90 19.77 -0.08
N GLY A 12 6.11 18.54 0.43
CA GLY A 12 7.36 17.80 0.23
C GLY A 12 7.65 17.53 -1.25
N GLU A 13 6.63 17.21 -2.06
CA GLU A 13 6.79 17.07 -3.51
C GLU A 13 7.24 18.38 -4.16
N TYR A 14 6.63 19.52 -3.80
CA TYR A 14 7.03 20.83 -4.31
C TYR A 14 8.47 21.21 -3.93
N GLU A 15 8.87 20.92 -2.69
CA GLU A 15 10.24 21.20 -2.26
C GLU A 15 11.26 20.30 -3.01
N ALA A 16 10.94 19.02 -3.20
CA ALA A 16 11.78 18.12 -3.97
C ALA A 16 11.96 18.58 -5.43
N LEU A 17 10.87 19.05 -6.07
CA LEU A 17 10.91 19.54 -7.46
C LEU A 17 11.68 20.85 -7.65
N LYS A 18 11.99 21.60 -6.59
CA LYS A 18 12.87 22.77 -6.65
C LYS A 18 14.34 22.40 -6.74
N HIS A 19 14.69 21.14 -6.51
CA HIS A 19 16.09 20.69 -6.56
C HIS A 19 16.66 20.84 -7.97
N VAL A 20 17.91 21.33 -8.06
CA VAL A 20 18.63 21.45 -9.31
C VAL A 20 19.21 20.08 -9.66
N GLY A 21 18.52 19.32 -10.48
CA GLY A 21 18.95 17.99 -10.92
C GLY A 21 17.75 17.07 -11.17
N PRO A 22 18.00 15.81 -11.58
CA PRO A 22 16.95 14.85 -11.83
C PRO A 22 16.27 14.45 -10.52
N VAL A 23 14.94 14.57 -10.47
CA VAL A 23 14.12 14.20 -9.33
C VAL A 23 13.01 13.25 -9.78
N SER A 24 12.84 12.17 -9.03
CA SER A 24 11.75 11.23 -9.21
C SER A 24 10.91 11.18 -7.93
N ILE A 25 9.60 11.36 -8.09
CA ILE A 25 8.63 11.30 -7.01
C ILE A 25 7.70 10.13 -7.26
N ILE A 26 7.63 9.23 -6.30
CA ILE A 26 6.75 8.07 -6.33
C ILE A 26 5.61 8.27 -5.36
N ARG A 27 4.37 8.29 -5.86
CA ARG A 27 3.15 8.22 -5.06
C ARG A 27 2.68 6.79 -5.05
N THR A 28 2.57 6.20 -3.87
CA THR A 28 2.23 4.78 -3.72
C THR A 28 1.48 4.50 -2.42
N ALA A 29 0.78 3.38 -2.39
CA ALA A 29 0.23 2.75 -1.20
C ALA A 29 0.85 1.36 -1.08
N PHE A 30 2.04 1.26 -0.51
CA PHE A 30 2.74 -0.02 -0.40
C PHE A 30 2.50 -0.70 0.95
N TYR A 31 2.61 -2.02 0.93
CA TYR A 31 2.60 -2.87 2.12
C TYR A 31 3.89 -3.69 2.22
N GLY A 32 4.19 -4.10 3.43
CA GLY A 32 5.36 -4.93 3.71
C GLY A 32 5.58 -5.06 5.21
N ILE A 33 6.50 -5.94 5.60
CA ILE A 33 6.93 -6.08 6.97
C ILE A 33 8.22 -5.30 7.18
N ASN A 34 8.23 -4.46 8.20
CA ASN A 34 9.44 -3.84 8.67
C ASN A 34 10.05 -4.72 9.77
N PRO A 35 11.24 -5.32 9.55
CA PRO A 35 11.86 -6.21 10.55
C PRO A 35 12.25 -5.48 11.85
N PHE A 36 12.38 -4.15 11.80
CA PHE A 36 12.77 -3.33 12.95
C PHE A 36 11.57 -2.69 13.67
N SER A 37 10.38 -2.79 13.11
CA SER A 37 9.19 -2.14 13.65
C SER A 37 7.92 -2.90 13.31
N LYS A 38 7.22 -3.34 14.34
CA LYS A 38 5.94 -4.05 14.25
C LYS A 38 4.75 -3.09 13.93
N LYS A 39 4.96 -2.00 13.18
CA LYS A 39 3.96 -0.92 12.98
C LYS A 39 3.36 -0.85 11.57
N SER A 40 3.52 -1.86 10.72
CA SER A 40 2.89 -1.88 9.39
C SER A 40 1.47 -2.45 9.45
N LEU A 41 0.63 -2.09 8.46
CA LEU A 41 -0.72 -2.66 8.32
C LEU A 41 -0.64 -4.19 8.20
N LEU A 42 0.26 -4.69 7.36
CA LEU A 42 0.42 -6.12 7.14
C LEU A 42 0.82 -6.84 8.44
N TRP A 43 1.78 -6.29 9.19
CA TRP A 43 2.16 -6.85 10.48
C TRP A 43 0.99 -6.87 11.47
N TRP A 44 0.22 -5.79 11.55
CA TRP A 44 -0.94 -5.70 12.42
C TRP A 44 -1.99 -6.77 12.08
N ILE A 45 -2.23 -7.04 10.79
CA ILE A 45 -3.15 -8.09 10.37
C ILE A 45 -2.63 -9.47 10.81
N ILE A 46 -1.37 -9.78 10.49
CA ILE A 46 -0.74 -11.06 10.81
C ILE A 46 -0.75 -11.32 12.31
N ASP A 47 -0.31 -10.34 13.12
CA ASP A 47 -0.27 -10.47 14.58
C ASP A 47 -1.67 -10.73 15.17
N ASN A 48 -2.70 -10.01 14.70
CA ASN A 48 -4.07 -10.25 15.17
C ASN A 48 -4.59 -11.62 14.73
N ALA A 49 -4.33 -12.04 13.49
CA ALA A 49 -4.75 -13.34 12.98
C ALA A 49 -4.09 -14.50 13.75
N GLN A 50 -2.78 -14.45 13.96
CA GLN A 50 -2.04 -15.46 14.73
C GLN A 50 -2.54 -15.56 16.19
N ASN A 51 -2.91 -14.44 16.78
CA ASN A 51 -3.45 -14.40 18.15
C ASN A 51 -4.98 -14.58 18.19
N LYS A 52 -5.62 -14.97 17.08
CA LYS A 52 -7.07 -15.20 16.97
C LYS A 52 -7.94 -14.03 17.46
N ARG A 53 -7.46 -12.80 17.26
CA ARG A 53 -8.18 -11.57 17.62
C ARG A 53 -9.06 -11.12 16.47
N GLU A 54 -10.31 -10.74 16.78
CA GLU A 54 -11.20 -10.12 15.79
C GLU A 54 -10.63 -8.81 15.28
N MET A 55 -10.87 -8.50 14.01
CA MET A 55 -10.41 -7.28 13.36
C MET A 55 -11.56 -6.56 12.66
N ASP A 56 -11.38 -5.26 12.49
CA ASP A 56 -12.28 -4.43 11.68
C ASP A 56 -11.66 -4.18 10.30
N GLY A 57 -12.44 -4.41 9.25
CA GLY A 57 -12.11 -4.09 7.87
C GLY A 57 -13.04 -3.01 7.31
N TRP A 58 -12.47 -1.89 6.82
CA TRP A 58 -13.26 -0.82 6.22
C TRP A 58 -13.67 -1.16 4.80
N GLU A 59 -14.99 -1.29 4.58
CA GLU A 59 -15.57 -1.67 3.30
C GLU A 59 -15.59 -0.51 2.29
N ASN A 60 -15.67 0.73 2.78
CA ASN A 60 -15.74 1.93 1.95
C ASN A 60 -14.40 2.63 1.70
N MET A 61 -13.27 2.02 2.05
CA MET A 61 -11.94 2.60 1.85
C MET A 61 -11.12 1.83 0.82
N TYR A 62 -11.12 2.35 -0.41
CA TYR A 62 -10.45 1.72 -1.57
C TYR A 62 -9.03 2.24 -1.77
N PHE A 63 -8.13 1.36 -2.20
CA PHE A 63 -6.75 1.68 -2.55
C PHE A 63 -6.19 0.67 -3.57
N SER A 64 -5.06 0.98 -4.16
CA SER A 64 -4.33 0.11 -5.09
C SER A 64 -2.99 -0.29 -4.46
N PRO A 65 -2.97 -1.34 -3.61
CA PRO A 65 -1.77 -1.72 -2.88
C PRO A 65 -0.74 -2.38 -3.78
N VAL A 66 0.54 -2.19 -3.45
CA VAL A 66 1.67 -2.94 -4.02
C VAL A 66 2.61 -3.37 -2.89
N SER A 67 3.28 -4.51 -3.06
CA SER A 67 4.28 -4.94 -2.09
C SER A 67 5.52 -4.05 -2.10
N ALA A 68 6.24 -4.04 -0.99
CA ALA A 68 7.53 -3.36 -0.91
C ALA A 68 8.53 -3.92 -1.95
N ASN A 69 8.48 -5.23 -2.25
CA ASN A 69 9.31 -5.86 -3.26
C ASN A 69 9.03 -5.27 -4.65
N LYS A 70 7.75 -5.17 -5.03
CA LYS A 70 7.36 -4.55 -6.31
C LYS A 70 7.72 -3.07 -6.39
N LEU A 71 7.67 -2.37 -5.26
CA LEU A 71 8.11 -0.97 -5.22
C LEU A 71 9.62 -0.86 -5.46
N VAL A 72 10.43 -1.77 -4.92
CA VAL A 72 11.88 -1.84 -5.18
C VAL A 72 12.15 -2.08 -6.67
N ASP A 73 11.48 -3.05 -7.31
CA ASP A 73 11.61 -3.31 -8.75
C ASP A 73 11.37 -2.03 -9.59
N VAL A 74 10.35 -1.24 -9.21
CA VAL A 74 10.06 0.04 -9.87
C VAL A 74 11.16 1.06 -9.64
N ILE A 75 11.65 1.20 -8.42
CA ILE A 75 12.72 2.15 -8.07
C ILE A 75 14.00 1.82 -8.84
N GLU A 76 14.38 0.54 -8.91
CA GLU A 76 15.55 0.10 -9.67
C GLU A 76 15.41 0.40 -11.16
N ASN A 77 14.24 0.11 -11.74
CA ASN A 77 13.98 0.43 -13.14
C ASN A 77 14.04 1.94 -13.41
N MET A 78 13.39 2.74 -12.55
CA MET A 78 13.41 4.20 -12.68
C MET A 78 14.83 4.76 -12.58
N PHE A 79 15.68 4.19 -11.74
CA PHE A 79 17.08 4.58 -11.61
C PHE A 79 17.88 4.22 -12.86
N ASN A 80 17.76 2.98 -13.35
CA ASN A 80 18.48 2.48 -14.52
C ASN A 80 18.11 3.26 -15.81
N GLU A 81 16.83 3.60 -15.95
CA GLU A 81 16.30 4.33 -17.12
C GLU A 81 16.37 5.86 -16.93
N SER A 82 16.96 6.35 -15.83
CA SER A 82 17.05 7.77 -15.50
C SER A 82 15.69 8.50 -15.58
N LEU A 83 14.61 7.84 -15.19
CA LEU A 83 13.26 8.41 -15.26
C LEU A 83 13.10 9.50 -14.22
N THR A 84 12.50 10.63 -14.61
CA THR A 84 12.26 11.78 -13.74
C THR A 84 10.80 12.22 -13.76
N GLY A 85 10.42 12.97 -12.73
CA GLY A 85 9.08 13.51 -12.56
C GLY A 85 8.22 12.68 -11.59
N ILE A 86 6.90 12.86 -11.64
CA ILE A 86 5.96 12.24 -10.72
C ILE A 86 5.35 11.01 -11.35
N TYR A 87 5.42 9.88 -10.65
CA TYR A 87 4.82 8.60 -11.03
C TYR A 87 3.92 8.08 -9.91
N ASN A 88 2.73 7.64 -10.27
CA ASN A 88 1.91 6.84 -9.38
C ASN A 88 2.27 5.36 -9.57
N VAL A 89 2.49 4.67 -8.47
CA VAL A 89 2.79 3.24 -8.42
C VAL A 89 1.75 2.56 -7.55
N GLY A 90 0.81 1.91 -8.18
CA GLY A 90 -0.26 1.12 -7.56
C GLY A 90 -0.56 -0.10 -8.40
N SER A 91 -1.24 -1.10 -7.85
CA SER A 91 -1.78 -2.22 -8.62
C SER A 91 -2.70 -1.72 -9.74
N VAL A 92 -2.85 -2.50 -10.81
CA VAL A 92 -3.71 -2.13 -11.96
C VAL A 92 -5.19 -2.21 -11.63
N ASP A 93 -5.52 -2.89 -10.55
CA ASP A 93 -6.83 -3.02 -9.93
C ASP A 93 -6.83 -2.38 -8.52
N SER A 94 -7.91 -2.52 -7.79
CA SER A 94 -8.04 -1.97 -6.45
C SER A 94 -8.84 -2.91 -5.55
N CYS A 95 -8.63 -2.79 -4.25
CA CYS A 95 -9.46 -3.43 -3.24
C CYS A 95 -9.85 -2.44 -2.16
N ASN A 96 -10.85 -2.77 -1.37
CA ASN A 96 -11.11 -2.07 -0.13
C ASN A 96 -10.27 -2.68 1.02
N LYS A 97 -10.27 -2.02 2.17
CA LYS A 97 -9.47 -2.48 3.32
C LYS A 97 -9.98 -3.77 3.92
N PHE A 98 -11.29 -4.05 3.84
CA PHE A 98 -11.85 -5.32 4.29
C PHE A 98 -11.32 -6.48 3.44
N ASP A 99 -11.43 -6.38 2.11
CA ASP A 99 -10.97 -7.43 1.19
C ASP A 99 -9.46 -7.69 1.36
N PHE A 100 -8.68 -6.65 1.60
CA PHE A 100 -7.24 -6.80 1.83
C PHE A 100 -6.93 -7.55 3.14
N VAL A 101 -7.66 -7.25 4.24
CA VAL A 101 -7.49 -7.96 5.53
C VAL A 101 -7.88 -9.42 5.37
N GLU A 102 -9.01 -9.70 4.71
CA GLU A 102 -9.50 -11.05 4.44
C GLU A 102 -8.47 -11.86 3.64
N ALA A 103 -7.98 -11.32 2.52
CA ALA A 103 -6.99 -11.98 1.68
C ALA A 103 -5.66 -12.28 2.41
N VAL A 104 -5.21 -11.39 3.30
CA VAL A 104 -4.03 -11.68 4.12
C VAL A 104 -4.28 -12.84 5.08
N CYS A 105 -5.42 -12.87 5.76
CA CYS A 105 -5.77 -13.96 6.69
C CYS A 105 -5.87 -15.31 5.97
N ASP A 106 -6.47 -15.33 4.79
CA ASP A 106 -6.57 -16.53 3.95
C ASP A 106 -5.19 -16.98 3.47
N GLY A 107 -4.36 -16.06 2.98
CA GLY A 107 -3.01 -16.36 2.49
C GLY A 107 -2.07 -16.92 3.53
N ILE A 108 -2.26 -16.60 4.83
CA ILE A 108 -1.49 -17.17 5.94
C ILE A 108 -2.19 -18.35 6.63
N ASN A 109 -3.33 -18.82 6.12
CA ASN A 109 -4.14 -19.90 6.69
C ASN A 109 -4.53 -19.66 8.17
N GLN A 110 -4.85 -18.42 8.52
CA GLN A 110 -5.29 -18.04 9.87
C GLN A 110 -6.67 -17.35 9.81
N PRO A 111 -7.77 -18.11 9.61
CA PRO A 111 -9.09 -17.54 9.56
C PRO A 111 -9.50 -16.95 10.91
N VAL A 112 -9.90 -15.69 10.89
CA VAL A 112 -10.45 -14.98 12.05
C VAL A 112 -11.68 -14.19 11.62
N LYS A 113 -12.48 -13.79 12.60
CA LYS A 113 -13.65 -12.96 12.32
C LYS A 113 -13.20 -11.54 11.97
N ILE A 114 -13.62 -11.07 10.80
CA ILE A 114 -13.40 -9.70 10.33
C ILE A 114 -14.75 -9.00 10.25
N ASN A 115 -14.91 -7.93 11.00
CA ASN A 115 -16.14 -7.14 11.00
C ASN A 115 -16.09 -6.15 9.82
N ARG A 116 -17.13 -6.15 8.98
CA ARG A 116 -17.29 -5.14 7.92
C ARG A 116 -17.77 -3.85 8.55
N ILE A 117 -16.98 -2.79 8.43
CA ILE A 117 -17.35 -1.49 8.96
C ILE A 117 -17.29 -0.42 7.86
N ILE A 118 -18.17 0.57 7.99
CA ILE A 118 -18.21 1.75 7.12
C ILE A 118 -17.79 2.95 7.97
N THR A 119 -16.68 3.57 7.61
CA THR A 119 -16.25 4.81 8.26
C THR A 119 -17.23 5.93 7.95
N LYS A 120 -17.87 6.46 8.97
CA LYS A 120 -18.60 7.72 8.87
C LYS A 120 -17.61 8.86 9.14
N GLN A 121 -17.31 9.65 8.11
CA GLN A 121 -16.51 10.84 8.30
C GLN A 121 -17.32 11.83 9.15
N ASN A 122 -16.83 12.15 10.33
CA ASN A 122 -17.35 13.25 11.13
C ASN A 122 -16.24 14.30 11.30
N LYS A 123 -16.61 15.54 11.71
CA LYS A 123 -15.66 16.65 11.84
C LYS A 123 -14.58 16.41 12.90
N GLU A 124 -14.71 15.40 13.75
CA GLU A 124 -13.83 15.09 14.88
C GLU A 124 -12.82 13.97 14.53
N THR A 125 -13.07 13.22 13.45
CA THR A 125 -12.18 12.15 12.99
C THR A 125 -11.21 12.65 11.92
N LEU A 126 -10.02 12.06 11.87
CA LEU A 126 -9.08 12.29 10.78
C LEU A 126 -9.75 12.01 9.43
N ILE A 127 -9.91 13.06 8.62
CA ILE A 127 -10.47 12.94 7.27
C ILE A 127 -9.54 12.05 6.44
N ARG A 128 -9.99 10.83 6.15
CA ARG A 128 -9.32 9.90 5.23
C ARG A 128 -10.16 9.82 3.97
N PRO A 129 -9.57 9.83 2.78
CA PRO A 129 -10.33 9.63 1.56
C PRO A 129 -10.90 8.22 1.50
N ASP A 130 -12.16 8.07 1.13
CA ASP A 130 -12.77 6.77 0.86
C ASP A 130 -12.15 6.13 -0.39
N TYR A 131 -11.60 6.95 -1.28
CA TYR A 131 -11.00 6.51 -2.52
C TYR A 131 -9.58 7.06 -2.68
N SER A 132 -8.58 6.20 -2.56
CA SER A 132 -7.16 6.52 -2.74
C SER A 132 -6.48 5.62 -3.78
N VAL A 133 -7.27 5.19 -4.76
CA VAL A 133 -6.78 4.40 -5.91
C VAL A 133 -5.92 5.27 -6.80
N LEU A 134 -4.77 4.73 -7.22
CA LEU A 134 -3.78 5.40 -8.06
C LEU A 134 -3.84 4.85 -9.49
N SER A 135 -3.89 5.74 -10.49
CA SER A 135 -3.70 5.33 -11.88
C SER A 135 -2.21 5.23 -12.19
N SER A 136 -1.76 4.05 -12.59
CA SER A 136 -0.38 3.76 -13.00
C SER A 136 -0.15 3.86 -14.51
N GLU A 137 -1.02 4.55 -15.26
CA GLU A 137 -0.93 4.64 -16.73
C GLU A 137 0.38 5.26 -17.21
N LYS A 138 0.89 6.28 -16.52
CA LYS A 138 2.19 6.86 -16.86
C LYS A 138 3.34 5.86 -16.66
N LEU A 139 3.25 4.99 -15.66
CA LEU A 139 4.24 3.94 -15.42
C LEU A 139 4.21 2.90 -16.54
N LYS A 140 3.02 2.50 -17.01
CA LYS A 140 2.86 1.59 -18.16
C LYS A 140 3.49 2.10 -19.46
N GLY A 141 3.62 3.41 -19.60
CA GLY A 141 4.28 4.03 -20.75
C GLY A 141 5.79 3.89 -20.76
N VAL A 142 6.41 3.52 -19.64
CA VAL A 142 7.87 3.47 -19.49
C VAL A 142 8.39 2.10 -19.05
N MET A 143 7.52 1.23 -18.54
CA MET A 143 7.87 -0.15 -18.18
C MET A 143 6.66 -1.07 -18.28
N THR A 144 6.89 -2.37 -18.36
CA THR A 144 5.81 -3.36 -18.28
C THR A 144 5.22 -3.36 -16.87
N TRP A 145 3.95 -2.97 -16.75
CA TRP A 145 3.24 -2.89 -15.47
C TRP A 145 1.82 -3.45 -15.59
N ASN A 146 1.61 -4.62 -15.01
CA ASN A 146 0.33 -5.33 -15.00
C ASN A 146 0.04 -5.98 -13.64
N THR A 147 0.72 -5.54 -12.59
CA THR A 147 0.64 -6.09 -11.23
C THR A 147 -0.77 -5.95 -10.69
N LYS A 148 -1.45 -7.06 -10.45
CA LYS A 148 -2.69 -7.14 -9.69
C LYS A 148 -2.39 -7.29 -8.21
N TRP A 149 -3.22 -6.70 -7.36
CA TRP A 149 -2.97 -6.68 -5.93
C TRP A 149 -3.01 -8.08 -5.29
N CYS A 150 -3.94 -8.96 -5.73
CA CYS A 150 -4.03 -10.33 -5.22
C CYS A 150 -2.77 -11.13 -5.57
N ASP A 151 -2.37 -11.12 -6.85
CA ASP A 151 -1.23 -11.88 -7.34
C ASP A 151 0.07 -11.43 -6.63
N ASP A 152 0.22 -10.13 -6.40
CA ASP A 152 1.36 -9.55 -5.68
C ASP A 152 1.34 -9.92 -4.19
N LEU A 153 0.16 -9.92 -3.56
CA LEU A 153 0.02 -10.32 -2.16
C LEU A 153 0.38 -11.80 -1.97
N ASP A 154 -0.15 -12.67 -2.81
CA ASP A 154 0.13 -14.11 -2.76
C ASP A 154 1.62 -14.39 -2.94
N ALA A 155 2.26 -13.75 -3.92
CA ALA A 155 3.70 -13.86 -4.13
C ALA A 155 4.50 -13.34 -2.94
N TYR A 156 4.08 -12.23 -2.34
CA TYR A 156 4.73 -11.65 -1.18
C TYR A 156 4.65 -12.57 0.04
N LEU A 157 3.45 -13.08 0.37
CA LEU A 157 3.23 -13.96 1.51
C LEU A 157 3.97 -15.30 1.36
N ASN A 158 3.94 -15.90 0.18
CA ASN A 158 4.65 -17.15 -0.11
C ASN A 158 6.18 -17.03 0.05
N ASN A 159 6.75 -15.86 -0.26
CA ASN A 159 8.17 -15.59 -0.06
C ASN A 159 8.55 -15.30 1.40
N MET A 160 7.56 -15.07 2.26
CA MET A 160 7.77 -14.79 3.68
C MET A 160 7.64 -16.03 4.57
N LEU A 161 7.01 -17.10 4.09
CA LEU A 161 6.81 -18.32 4.87
C LEU A 161 8.07 -19.20 4.89
N PRO A 162 8.46 -19.81 6.03
CA PRO A 162 7.84 -19.62 7.35
C PRO A 162 8.13 -18.23 7.94
N PHE A 163 7.16 -17.68 8.66
CA PHE A 163 7.39 -16.42 9.37
C PHE A 163 8.56 -16.58 10.33
N PRO A 164 9.44 -15.57 10.50
CA PRO A 164 10.47 -15.62 11.52
C PRO A 164 9.82 -15.85 12.88
N GLU A 165 10.19 -16.96 13.52
CA GLU A 165 9.84 -17.22 14.92
C GLU A 165 10.42 -16.09 15.79
N GLU A 166 9.71 -15.70 16.84
CA GLU A 166 10.12 -14.63 17.77
C GLU A 166 11.41 -14.96 18.54
#